data_36fe44758039908b3d3a3adb1da5af78
#
_entry.id   36fe44758039908b3d3a3adb1da5af78
#
_cell.length_a   1.000
_cell.length_b   1.000
_cell.length_c   1.000
_cell.angle_alpha   90.00
_cell.angle_beta   90.00
_cell.angle_gamma   90.00
#
_symmetry.space_group_name_H-M   'P 1'
#
loop_
_entity.id
_entity.type
_entity.pdbx_description
1 polymer ?
#
loop_
_entity_poly.entity_id
_entity_poly.type
_entity_poly.pdbx_seq_one_letter_code
_entity_poly.pdbx_strand_id
1 'polypeptide(L)'
;PVLQEMLTQLKQMNVSKPNPEDMAAWWAQINEWRKVHGMRYESGANGVMKPQQVVEALDKITNGDAIITSDVGQHQMFGANYYKYKRPRQWINSGGLGTMGVGLPYAMAAKLAFPDQQVVCITGEASIQMCIQELSTCKQYGLNVKILCLNNQALGMVKQWQDMNYEGRHASSYVDSLPDFAKLMEAYGHVGIQIDHADDLE
;
A
#
# COMPACT_ATOMS: atom_id res chain seq x y z
N PRO A 1 -9.21 -19.51 -16.57
CA PRO A 1 -9.15 -20.68 -17.49
C PRO A 1 -7.84 -21.45 -17.34
N VAL A 2 -6.66 -20.81 -17.48
CA VAL A 2 -5.36 -21.54 -17.47
C VAL A 2 -5.12 -22.32 -16.17
N LEU A 3 -5.29 -21.68 -14.99
CA LEU A 3 -5.11 -22.38 -13.71
C LEU A 3 -6.12 -23.53 -13.52
N GLN A 4 -7.34 -23.35 -14.02
CA GLN A 4 -8.36 -24.41 -13.97
C GLN A 4 -7.96 -25.59 -14.85
N GLU A 5 -7.44 -25.32 -16.04
CA GLU A 5 -6.94 -26.36 -16.95
C GLU A 5 -5.73 -27.07 -16.33
N MET A 6 -4.77 -26.33 -15.76
CA MET A 6 -3.64 -26.92 -15.04
C MET A 6 -4.09 -27.86 -13.92
N LEU A 7 -5.09 -27.45 -13.13
CA LEU A 7 -5.65 -28.29 -12.07
C LEU A 7 -6.30 -29.57 -12.63
N THR A 8 -6.98 -29.46 -13.75
CA THR A 8 -7.59 -30.60 -14.44
C THR A 8 -6.51 -31.59 -14.91
N GLN A 9 -5.47 -31.08 -15.57
CA GLN A 9 -4.33 -31.89 -16.02
C GLN A 9 -3.61 -32.57 -14.85
N LEU A 10 -3.32 -31.84 -13.78
CA LEU A 10 -2.67 -32.40 -12.59
C LEU A 10 -3.48 -33.54 -11.96
N LYS A 11 -4.80 -33.43 -11.93
CA LYS A 11 -5.69 -34.49 -11.44
C LYS A 11 -5.67 -35.71 -12.36
N GLN A 12 -5.65 -35.51 -13.68
CA GLN A 12 -5.58 -36.60 -14.66
C GLN A 12 -4.23 -37.32 -14.64
N MET A 13 -3.13 -36.57 -14.45
CA MET A 13 -1.78 -37.11 -14.42
C MET A 13 -1.47 -37.92 -13.14
N ASN A 14 -2.38 -37.92 -12.17
CA ASN A 14 -2.22 -38.61 -10.89
C ASN A 14 -0.88 -38.26 -10.17
N VAL A 15 -0.52 -36.98 -10.22
CA VAL A 15 0.76 -36.49 -9.67
C VAL A 15 0.79 -36.70 -8.15
N SER A 16 1.85 -37.33 -7.68
CA SER A 16 2.09 -37.52 -6.25
C SER A 16 2.27 -36.16 -5.56
N LYS A 17 1.89 -36.09 -4.28
CA LYS A 17 2.21 -34.91 -3.47
C LYS A 17 3.73 -34.73 -3.40
N PRO A 18 4.22 -33.48 -3.34
CA PRO A 18 5.65 -33.23 -3.12
C PRO A 18 6.15 -34.00 -1.89
N ASN A 19 7.38 -34.51 -1.97
CA ASN A 19 8.03 -35.15 -0.84
C ASN A 19 8.15 -34.13 0.32
N PRO A 20 7.67 -34.43 1.54
CA PRO A 20 7.78 -33.53 2.68
C PRO A 20 9.22 -33.09 3.00
N GLU A 21 10.21 -33.97 2.79
CA GLU A 21 11.62 -33.68 3.03
C GLU A 21 12.16 -32.64 2.03
N ASP A 22 11.84 -32.79 0.74
CA ASP A 22 12.22 -31.82 -0.30
C ASP A 22 11.57 -30.46 -0.04
N MET A 23 10.30 -30.45 0.37
CA MET A 23 9.60 -29.23 0.75
C MET A 23 10.23 -28.57 1.97
N ALA A 24 10.63 -29.34 2.98
CA ALA A 24 11.28 -28.81 4.17
C ALA A 24 12.64 -28.19 3.84
N ALA A 25 13.46 -28.87 3.01
CA ALA A 25 14.73 -28.35 2.54
C ALA A 25 14.58 -27.04 1.75
N TRP A 26 13.58 -26.98 0.87
CA TRP A 26 13.28 -25.77 0.11
C TRP A 26 12.84 -24.60 1.01
N TRP A 27 11.97 -24.85 1.99
CA TRP A 27 11.58 -23.84 2.97
C TRP A 27 12.74 -23.39 3.86
N ALA A 28 13.65 -24.30 4.22
CA ALA A 28 14.85 -23.93 4.95
C ALA A 28 15.72 -22.95 4.14
N GLN A 29 15.92 -23.21 2.85
CA GLN A 29 16.65 -22.31 1.95
C GLN A 29 15.95 -20.95 1.81
N ILE A 30 14.63 -20.91 1.61
CA ILE A 30 13.86 -19.67 1.56
C ILE A 30 14.03 -18.88 2.88
N ASN A 31 13.99 -19.55 4.01
CA ASN A 31 14.11 -18.89 5.31
C ASN A 31 15.53 -18.34 5.54
N GLU A 32 16.58 -18.99 5.04
CA GLU A 32 17.94 -18.42 5.06
C GLU A 32 18.02 -17.14 4.19
N TRP A 33 17.48 -17.18 2.98
CA TRP A 33 17.42 -15.97 2.14
C TRP A 33 16.66 -14.82 2.82
N ARG A 34 15.54 -15.12 3.49
CA ARG A 34 14.78 -14.13 4.26
C ARG A 34 15.56 -13.53 5.42
N LYS A 35 16.45 -14.32 6.06
CA LYS A 35 17.32 -13.79 7.13
C LYS A 35 18.37 -12.81 6.60
N VAL A 36 18.91 -13.04 5.41
CA VAL A 36 19.98 -12.22 4.83
C VAL A 36 19.41 -11.06 4.02
N HIS A 37 18.40 -11.32 3.20
CA HIS A 37 17.85 -10.39 2.21
C HIS A 37 16.38 -10.03 2.47
N GLY A 38 15.84 -10.33 3.65
CA GLY A 38 14.47 -9.98 4.01
C GLY A 38 14.23 -8.46 4.00
N MET A 39 12.98 -8.08 3.88
CA MET A 39 12.54 -6.68 3.92
C MET A 39 12.69 -6.08 5.32
N ARG A 40 13.94 -5.99 5.79
CA ARG A 40 14.26 -5.36 7.07
C ARG A 40 14.51 -3.90 6.83
N TYR A 41 14.16 -3.10 7.81
CA TYR A 41 14.49 -1.69 7.84
C TYR A 41 14.92 -1.32 9.27
N GLU A 42 15.74 -0.30 9.38
CA GLU A 42 16.07 0.29 10.66
C GLU A 42 15.03 1.36 11.00
N SER A 43 14.58 1.38 12.23
CA SER A 43 13.73 2.48 12.72
C SER A 43 14.43 3.81 12.50
N GLY A 44 13.67 4.83 12.17
CA GLY A 44 14.24 6.17 11.99
C GLY A 44 14.91 6.66 13.27
N ALA A 45 16.08 7.30 13.14
CA ALA A 45 16.73 7.96 14.27
C ALA A 45 15.87 9.15 14.72
N ASN A 46 15.92 9.46 16.03
CA ASN A 46 15.27 10.64 16.62
C ASN A 46 13.72 10.72 16.37
N GLY A 47 13.02 9.58 16.36
CA GLY A 47 11.57 9.56 16.20
C GLY A 47 11.09 9.75 14.75
N VAL A 48 11.98 9.81 13.77
CA VAL A 48 11.61 9.88 12.35
C VAL A 48 10.85 8.63 11.95
N MET A 49 9.62 8.81 11.48
CA MET A 49 8.80 7.71 10.98
C MET A 49 9.33 7.15 9.67
N LYS A 50 9.33 5.82 9.55
CA LYS A 50 9.54 5.13 8.29
C LYS A 50 8.21 4.68 7.72
N PRO A 51 7.98 4.77 6.41
CA PRO A 51 6.74 4.32 5.78
C PRO A 51 6.38 2.86 6.11
N GLN A 52 7.39 2.03 6.29
CA GLN A 52 7.23 0.63 6.70
C GLN A 52 6.55 0.51 8.06
N GLN A 53 6.97 1.32 9.05
CA GLN A 53 6.38 1.34 10.41
C GLN A 53 4.90 1.72 10.35
N VAL A 54 4.56 2.72 9.53
CA VAL A 54 3.19 3.19 9.35
C VAL A 54 2.30 2.08 8.77
N VAL A 55 2.78 1.34 7.76
CA VAL A 55 2.03 0.24 7.15
C VAL A 55 1.91 -0.96 8.10
N GLU A 56 2.95 -1.26 8.87
CA GLU A 56 2.90 -2.32 9.90
C GLU A 56 1.96 -1.96 11.06
N ALA A 57 1.90 -0.67 11.46
CA ALA A 57 0.92 -0.19 12.43
C ALA A 57 -0.51 -0.35 11.88
N LEU A 58 -0.74 0.03 10.61
CA LEU A 58 -2.01 -0.20 9.94
C LEU A 58 -2.40 -1.68 9.94
N ASP A 59 -1.47 -2.59 9.63
CA ASP A 59 -1.71 -4.04 9.65
C ASP A 59 -2.14 -4.51 11.03
N LYS A 60 -1.44 -4.05 12.08
CA LYS A 60 -1.78 -4.34 13.48
C LYS A 60 -3.18 -3.85 13.87
N ILE A 61 -3.47 -2.57 13.62
CA ILE A 61 -4.73 -1.92 14.01
C ILE A 61 -5.92 -2.57 13.31
N THR A 62 -5.77 -2.93 12.05
CA THR A 62 -6.81 -3.59 11.25
C THR A 62 -6.82 -5.10 11.42
N ASN A 63 -5.89 -5.65 12.19
CA ASN A 63 -5.66 -7.10 12.29
C ASN A 63 -5.53 -7.75 10.90
N GLY A 64 -4.93 -7.07 9.93
CA GLY A 64 -4.79 -7.53 8.55
C GLY A 64 -6.11 -7.80 7.82
N ASP A 65 -7.23 -7.20 8.23
CA ASP A 65 -8.56 -7.51 7.68
C ASP A 65 -9.20 -6.37 6.87
N ALA A 66 -8.55 -5.22 6.75
CA ALA A 66 -9.05 -4.14 5.92
C ALA A 66 -8.90 -4.45 4.41
N ILE A 67 -9.78 -3.88 3.60
CA ILE A 67 -9.55 -3.77 2.16
C ILE A 67 -8.62 -2.58 1.94
N ILE A 68 -7.50 -2.83 1.31
CA ILE A 68 -6.49 -1.83 1.02
C ILE A 68 -6.56 -1.47 -0.46
N THR A 69 -6.76 -0.19 -0.75
CA THR A 69 -6.57 0.35 -2.09
C THR A 69 -5.31 1.18 -2.15
N SER A 70 -4.69 1.28 -3.30
CA SER A 70 -3.46 2.04 -3.42
C SER A 70 -3.40 2.84 -4.70
N ASP A 71 -2.86 4.03 -4.55
CA ASP A 71 -2.30 4.82 -5.64
C ASP A 71 -0.95 4.26 -6.09
N VAL A 72 -0.30 4.94 -7.01
CA VAL A 72 0.98 4.52 -7.61
C VAL A 72 2.12 5.38 -7.11
N GLY A 73 3.16 4.71 -6.59
CA GLY A 73 4.36 5.34 -6.05
C GLY A 73 5.04 4.45 -5.01
N GLN A 74 5.98 5.00 -4.24
CA GLN A 74 6.63 4.26 -3.15
C GLN A 74 5.63 3.78 -2.09
N HIS A 75 4.58 4.54 -1.80
CA HIS A 75 3.50 4.15 -0.90
C HIS A 75 2.83 2.85 -1.34
N GLN A 76 2.67 2.61 -2.65
CA GLN A 76 2.20 1.34 -3.19
C GLN A 76 3.16 0.19 -2.86
N MET A 77 4.46 0.42 -3.04
CA MET A 77 5.49 -0.58 -2.72
C MET A 77 5.45 -0.95 -1.23
N PHE A 78 5.32 0.03 -0.35
CA PHE A 78 5.22 -0.20 1.09
C PHE A 78 3.92 -0.95 1.45
N GLY A 79 2.78 -0.53 0.92
CA GLY A 79 1.51 -1.22 1.11
C GLY A 79 1.54 -2.68 0.65
N ALA A 80 2.14 -2.95 -0.52
CA ALA A 80 2.25 -4.30 -1.05
C ALA A 80 3.15 -5.22 -0.22
N ASN A 81 4.20 -4.66 0.41
CA ASN A 81 5.25 -5.46 1.05
C ASN A 81 5.09 -5.62 2.57
N TYR A 82 4.50 -4.62 3.26
CA TYR A 82 4.47 -4.58 4.73
C TYR A 82 3.09 -4.80 5.33
N TYR A 83 2.00 -4.69 4.54
CA TYR A 83 0.69 -5.12 4.98
C TYR A 83 0.50 -6.62 4.73
N LYS A 84 -0.01 -7.36 5.70
CA LYS A 84 -0.15 -8.84 5.64
C LYS A 84 -1.54 -9.23 5.17
N TYR A 85 -1.71 -9.35 3.86
CA TYR A 85 -2.96 -9.76 3.24
C TYR A 85 -3.33 -11.20 3.59
N LYS A 86 -4.55 -11.41 4.08
CA LYS A 86 -5.05 -12.72 4.55
C LYS A 86 -5.94 -13.43 3.54
N ARG A 87 -6.51 -12.68 2.57
CA ARG A 87 -7.49 -13.22 1.63
C ARG A 87 -7.33 -12.58 0.24
N PRO A 88 -7.75 -13.28 -0.83
CA PRO A 88 -7.77 -12.72 -2.18
C PRO A 88 -8.63 -11.46 -2.28
N ARG A 89 -8.28 -10.57 -3.20
CA ARG A 89 -8.99 -9.31 -3.49
C ARG A 89 -8.99 -8.28 -2.36
N GLN A 90 -8.14 -8.45 -1.39
CA GLN A 90 -7.95 -7.50 -0.29
C GLN A 90 -7.05 -6.31 -0.68
N TRP A 91 -6.22 -6.51 -1.71
CA TRP A 91 -5.33 -5.51 -2.31
C TRP A 91 -5.86 -5.08 -3.68
N ILE A 92 -6.19 -3.81 -3.82
CA ILE A 92 -6.78 -3.22 -5.04
C ILE A 92 -5.89 -2.08 -5.53
N ASN A 93 -5.35 -2.21 -6.72
CA ASN A 93 -4.51 -1.20 -7.37
C ASN A 93 -4.64 -1.30 -8.90
N SER A 94 -4.07 -0.35 -9.63
CA SER A 94 -4.14 -0.31 -11.10
C SER A 94 -3.19 -1.28 -11.81
N GLY A 95 -2.38 -2.04 -11.06
CA GLY A 95 -1.44 -3.01 -11.62
C GLY A 95 -0.48 -2.37 -12.63
N GLY A 96 -0.34 -3.00 -13.78
CA GLY A 96 0.56 -2.55 -14.84
C GLY A 96 0.18 -1.22 -15.51
N LEU A 97 -1.03 -0.71 -15.30
CA LEU A 97 -1.44 0.60 -15.84
C LEU A 97 -0.77 1.77 -15.11
N GLY A 98 -0.39 1.60 -13.85
CA GLY A 98 0.31 2.62 -13.08
C GLY A 98 -0.46 3.93 -12.93
N THR A 99 -1.77 3.88 -12.71
CA THR A 99 -2.62 5.06 -12.69
C THR A 99 -2.53 5.78 -11.35
N MET A 100 -1.89 6.95 -11.33
CA MET A 100 -1.92 7.85 -10.18
C MET A 100 -3.31 8.48 -10.01
N GLY A 101 -3.74 8.69 -8.76
CA GLY A 101 -5.04 9.25 -8.41
C GLY A 101 -6.17 8.22 -8.29
N VAL A 102 -5.96 6.97 -8.65
CA VAL A 102 -7.01 5.93 -8.65
C VAL A 102 -7.32 5.36 -7.27
N GLY A 103 -6.44 5.56 -6.30
CA GLY A 103 -6.56 4.96 -4.97
C GLY A 103 -7.85 5.33 -4.25
N LEU A 104 -8.19 6.63 -4.21
CA LEU A 104 -9.44 7.11 -3.62
C LEU A 104 -10.69 6.62 -4.37
N PRO A 105 -10.82 6.74 -5.70
CA PRO A 105 -11.93 6.13 -6.44
C PRO A 105 -12.11 4.63 -6.21
N TYR A 106 -11.03 3.87 -6.12
CA TYR A 106 -11.11 2.45 -5.79
C TYR A 106 -11.60 2.20 -4.36
N ALA A 107 -11.17 3.03 -3.41
CA ALA A 107 -11.65 2.95 -2.04
C ALA A 107 -13.15 3.26 -1.93
N MET A 108 -13.62 4.25 -2.67
CA MET A 108 -15.05 4.57 -2.77
C MET A 108 -15.85 3.39 -3.33
N ALA A 109 -15.38 2.80 -4.44
CA ALA A 109 -16.02 1.64 -5.05
C ALA A 109 -16.02 0.42 -4.10
N ALA A 110 -14.90 0.17 -3.43
CA ALA A 110 -14.81 -0.92 -2.45
C ALA A 110 -15.76 -0.69 -1.27
N LYS A 111 -15.87 0.56 -0.78
CA LYS A 111 -16.77 0.90 0.33
C LYS A 111 -18.24 0.80 -0.04
N LEU A 112 -18.60 1.13 -1.27
CA LEU A 112 -19.96 0.92 -1.80
C LEU A 112 -20.31 -0.57 -1.92
N ALA A 113 -19.35 -1.39 -2.40
CA ALA A 113 -19.55 -2.83 -2.56
C ALA A 113 -19.55 -3.59 -1.23
N PHE A 114 -18.80 -3.10 -0.24
CA PHE A 114 -18.61 -3.72 1.07
C PHE A 114 -18.80 -2.71 2.20
N PRO A 115 -20.02 -2.25 2.46
CA PRO A 115 -20.30 -1.13 3.37
C PRO A 115 -19.84 -1.39 4.82
N ASP A 116 -19.79 -2.63 5.26
CA ASP A 116 -19.41 -3.02 6.62
C ASP A 116 -17.91 -3.27 6.79
N GLN A 117 -17.15 -3.36 5.68
CA GLN A 117 -15.72 -3.59 5.74
C GLN A 117 -14.95 -2.28 6.01
N GLN A 118 -13.83 -2.40 6.69
CA GLN A 118 -12.85 -1.30 6.73
C GLN A 118 -12.18 -1.19 5.37
N VAL A 119 -12.16 0.02 4.83
CA VAL A 119 -11.48 0.34 3.58
C VAL A 119 -10.47 1.45 3.83
N VAL A 120 -9.23 1.19 3.47
CA VAL A 120 -8.11 2.14 3.62
C VAL A 120 -7.46 2.38 2.27
N CYS A 121 -7.38 3.65 1.88
CA CYS A 121 -6.61 4.11 0.72
C CYS A 121 -5.19 4.47 1.16
N ILE A 122 -4.18 3.75 0.69
CA ILE A 122 -2.78 4.15 0.86
C ILE A 122 -2.37 4.97 -0.35
N THR A 123 -1.99 6.22 -0.12
CA THR A 123 -1.67 7.19 -1.17
C THR A 123 -0.42 8.00 -0.85
N GLY A 124 0.04 8.78 -1.79
CA GLY A 124 1.05 9.82 -1.62
C GLY A 124 0.47 11.19 -1.91
N GLU A 125 1.16 12.24 -1.49
CA GLU A 125 0.73 13.63 -1.55
C GLU A 125 0.45 14.13 -2.98
N ALA A 126 1.19 13.64 -3.97
CA ALA A 126 0.97 14.00 -5.36
C ALA A 126 -0.21 13.23 -5.98
N SER A 127 -0.33 11.94 -5.68
CA SER A 127 -1.37 11.09 -6.23
C SER A 127 -2.77 11.48 -5.73
N ILE A 128 -2.93 11.73 -4.43
CA ILE A 128 -4.25 12.08 -3.87
C ILE A 128 -4.80 13.38 -4.48
N GLN A 129 -3.95 14.33 -4.82
CA GLN A 129 -4.37 15.60 -5.42
C GLN A 129 -5.00 15.43 -6.81
N MET A 130 -4.72 14.33 -7.51
CA MET A 130 -5.28 14.08 -8.85
C MET A 130 -6.79 13.77 -8.83
N CYS A 131 -7.31 13.32 -7.69
CA CYS A 131 -8.74 13.02 -7.48
C CYS A 131 -9.26 13.58 -6.15
N ILE A 132 -8.65 14.63 -5.62
CA ILE A 132 -8.96 15.17 -4.30
C ILE A 132 -10.41 15.66 -4.20
N GLN A 133 -11.03 16.12 -5.30
CA GLN A 133 -12.41 16.55 -5.38
C GLN A 133 -13.40 15.45 -5.00
N GLU A 134 -13.03 14.18 -5.10
CA GLU A 134 -13.87 13.04 -4.73
C GLU A 134 -14.11 12.95 -3.22
N LEU A 135 -13.40 13.73 -2.41
CA LEU A 135 -13.73 13.91 -1.00
C LEU A 135 -15.14 14.48 -0.81
N SER A 136 -15.59 15.37 -1.72
CA SER A 136 -16.99 15.83 -1.72
C SER A 136 -17.97 14.68 -1.95
N THR A 137 -17.66 13.79 -2.87
CA THR A 137 -18.46 12.59 -3.16
C THR A 137 -18.50 11.66 -1.95
N CYS A 138 -17.36 11.43 -1.31
CA CYS A 138 -17.29 10.65 -0.07
C CYS A 138 -18.18 11.23 1.02
N LYS A 139 -18.15 12.57 1.19
CA LYS A 139 -18.98 13.27 2.18
C LYS A 139 -20.46 13.15 1.86
N GLN A 140 -20.83 13.39 0.61
CA GLN A 140 -22.23 13.38 0.15
C GLN A 140 -22.89 12.01 0.35
N TYR A 141 -22.16 10.94 0.08
CA TYR A 141 -22.68 9.56 0.18
C TYR A 141 -22.33 8.83 1.48
N GLY A 142 -21.73 9.52 2.43
CA GLY A 142 -21.37 8.96 3.74
C GLY A 142 -20.35 7.81 3.63
N LEU A 143 -19.45 7.84 2.65
CA LEU A 143 -18.46 6.79 2.43
C LEU A 143 -17.34 6.92 3.46
N ASN A 144 -17.38 6.07 4.48
CA ASN A 144 -16.37 6.05 5.54
C ASN A 144 -15.09 5.32 5.07
N VAL A 145 -14.34 5.97 4.18
CA VAL A 145 -13.01 5.56 3.72
C VAL A 145 -11.96 6.19 4.62
N LYS A 146 -10.94 5.43 4.99
CA LYS A 146 -9.75 5.96 5.65
C LYS A 146 -8.69 6.23 4.58
N ILE A 147 -8.02 7.38 4.66
CA ILE A 147 -6.96 7.77 3.73
C ILE A 147 -5.66 7.89 4.52
N LEU A 148 -4.69 7.05 4.18
CA LEU A 148 -3.34 7.08 4.71
C LEU A 148 -2.44 7.69 3.65
N CYS A 149 -2.10 8.97 3.83
CA CYS A 149 -1.22 9.71 2.94
C CYS A 149 0.22 9.65 3.47
N LEU A 150 1.10 8.93 2.77
CA LEU A 150 2.53 8.87 3.06
C LEU A 150 3.22 10.03 2.33
N ASN A 151 3.31 11.18 3.01
CA ASN A 151 3.86 12.40 2.46
C ASN A 151 5.39 12.45 2.65
N ASN A 152 6.13 12.39 1.57
CA ASN A 152 7.59 12.55 1.56
C ASN A 152 8.05 13.75 0.71
N GLN A 153 7.12 14.60 0.29
CA GLN A 153 7.37 15.80 -0.51
C GLN A 153 8.08 15.49 -1.85
N ALA A 154 7.85 14.31 -2.41
CA ALA A 154 8.47 13.91 -3.65
C ALA A 154 7.63 12.90 -4.43
N LEU A 155 7.79 12.87 -5.74
CA LEU A 155 7.45 11.72 -6.56
C LEU A 155 8.45 10.60 -6.25
N GLY A 156 8.25 9.94 -5.10
CA GLY A 156 9.27 9.12 -4.45
C GLY A 156 9.83 7.99 -5.31
N MET A 157 9.00 7.35 -6.14
CA MET A 157 9.46 6.32 -7.08
C MET A 157 10.34 6.91 -8.18
N VAL A 158 9.98 8.08 -8.72
CA VAL A 158 10.78 8.79 -9.72
C VAL A 158 12.12 9.21 -9.13
N LYS A 159 12.10 9.81 -7.94
CA LYS A 159 13.32 10.18 -7.21
C LYS A 159 14.22 8.96 -6.97
N GLN A 160 13.68 7.85 -6.54
CA GLN A 160 14.42 6.60 -6.32
C GLN A 160 15.14 6.13 -7.59
N TRP A 161 14.47 6.18 -8.75
CA TRP A 161 15.09 5.86 -10.02
C TRP A 161 16.23 6.84 -10.39
N GLN A 162 16.06 8.11 -10.11
CA GLN A 162 17.09 9.13 -10.33
C GLN A 162 18.31 8.91 -9.43
N ASP A 163 18.07 8.52 -8.16
CA ASP A 163 19.15 8.17 -7.25
C ASP A 163 19.94 6.94 -7.74
N MET A 164 19.23 5.89 -8.13
CA MET A 164 19.85 4.60 -8.47
C MET A 164 20.52 4.58 -9.86
N ASN A 165 19.96 5.28 -10.85
CA ASN A 165 20.35 5.11 -12.24
C ASN A 165 20.92 6.40 -12.87
N TYR A 166 20.77 7.54 -12.21
CA TYR A 166 21.15 8.85 -12.75
C TYR A 166 22.02 9.66 -11.77
N GLU A 167 22.76 8.98 -10.90
CA GLU A 167 23.73 9.61 -9.97
C GLU A 167 23.12 10.70 -9.09
N GLY A 168 21.83 10.58 -8.75
CA GLY A 168 21.10 11.58 -7.96
C GLY A 168 20.83 12.89 -8.70
N ARG A 169 20.91 12.92 -10.01
CA ARG A 169 20.53 14.09 -10.81
C ARG A 169 19.03 14.25 -10.84
N HIS A 170 18.49 14.86 -9.78
CA HIS A 170 17.06 15.04 -9.63
C HIS A 170 16.51 16.09 -10.60
N ALA A 171 15.41 15.75 -11.26
CA ALA A 171 14.67 16.67 -12.12
C ALA A 171 13.17 16.45 -11.93
N SER A 172 12.45 17.50 -11.52
CA SER A 172 11.00 17.53 -11.35
C SER A 172 10.43 16.41 -10.47
N SER A 173 11.23 15.90 -9.51
CA SER A 173 10.83 14.82 -8.60
C SER A 173 10.46 15.30 -7.21
N TYR A 174 10.76 16.54 -6.84
CA TYR A 174 10.34 17.16 -5.60
C TYR A 174 9.05 17.93 -5.77
N VAL A 175 8.25 17.99 -4.71
CA VAL A 175 6.97 18.72 -4.66
C VAL A 175 7.07 19.72 -3.51
N ASP A 176 7.53 20.93 -3.81
CA ASP A 176 7.87 21.96 -2.81
C ASP A 176 6.65 22.76 -2.34
N SER A 177 5.54 22.72 -3.07
CA SER A 177 4.32 23.46 -2.76
C SER A 177 3.14 22.51 -2.54
N LEU A 178 2.94 22.12 -1.30
CA LEU A 178 1.88 21.22 -0.89
C LEU A 178 0.87 21.95 0.00
N PRO A 179 -0.42 21.60 -0.09
CA PRO A 179 -1.40 22.06 0.88
C PRO A 179 -1.18 21.42 2.25
N ASP A 180 -1.67 22.06 3.29
CA ASP A 180 -1.89 21.41 4.58
C ASP A 180 -3.04 20.41 4.39
N PHE A 181 -2.71 19.13 4.28
CA PHE A 181 -3.68 18.08 4.01
C PHE A 181 -4.69 17.89 5.14
N ALA A 182 -4.29 18.11 6.41
CA ALA A 182 -5.24 18.03 7.52
C ALA A 182 -6.32 19.10 7.41
N LYS A 183 -5.93 20.36 7.19
CA LYS A 183 -6.89 21.45 6.95
C LYS A 183 -7.70 21.26 5.68
N LEU A 184 -7.10 20.72 4.63
CA LEU A 184 -7.81 20.43 3.39
C LEU A 184 -8.90 19.38 3.60
N MET A 185 -8.64 18.33 4.37
CA MET A 185 -9.65 17.33 4.75
C MET A 185 -10.79 17.97 5.55
N GLU A 186 -10.48 18.85 6.50
CA GLU A 186 -11.46 19.59 7.28
C GLU A 186 -12.33 20.52 6.39
N ALA A 187 -11.72 21.17 5.41
CA ALA A 187 -12.44 22.01 4.45
C ALA A 187 -13.48 21.23 3.60
N TYR A 188 -13.20 19.95 3.34
CA TYR A 188 -14.16 19.02 2.72
C TYR A 188 -15.15 18.41 3.72
N GLY A 189 -15.07 18.76 5.01
CA GLY A 189 -15.95 18.28 6.07
C GLY A 189 -15.59 16.89 6.59
N HIS A 190 -14.36 16.46 6.43
CA HIS A 190 -13.78 15.25 6.98
C HIS A 190 -12.90 15.56 8.21
N VAL A 191 -12.37 14.53 8.86
CA VAL A 191 -11.39 14.67 9.92
C VAL A 191 -10.00 14.57 9.31
N GLY A 192 -9.17 15.58 9.52
CA GLY A 192 -7.77 15.60 9.13
C GLY A 192 -6.87 15.39 10.35
N ILE A 193 -5.91 14.48 10.27
CA ILE A 193 -4.94 14.20 11.33
C ILE A 193 -3.55 14.18 10.69
N GLN A 194 -2.62 14.93 11.28
CA GLN A 194 -1.21 14.87 10.93
C GLN A 194 -0.46 14.10 12.02
N ILE A 195 0.38 13.17 11.61
CA ILE A 195 1.23 12.36 12.50
C ILE A 195 2.67 12.57 12.05
N ASP A 196 3.49 13.13 12.95
CA ASP A 196 4.89 13.48 12.65
C ASP A 196 5.90 12.58 13.36
N HIS A 197 5.47 11.89 14.42
CA HIS A 197 6.35 11.03 15.24
C HIS A 197 5.84 9.60 15.32
N ALA A 198 6.77 8.65 15.39
CA ALA A 198 6.46 7.23 15.46
C ALA A 198 5.65 6.84 16.72
N ASP A 199 5.86 7.58 17.82
CA ASP A 199 5.16 7.34 19.10
C ASP A 199 3.66 7.69 19.01
N ASP A 200 3.25 8.47 18.01
CA ASP A 200 1.85 8.86 17.78
C ASP A 200 1.09 7.87 16.89
N LEU A 201 1.72 6.74 16.52
CA LEU A 201 1.11 5.70 15.66
C LEU A 201 0.20 4.70 16.41
N GLU A 202 0.09 4.77 17.75
CA GLU A 202 -0.71 3.86 18.59
C GLU A 202 -2.13 4.35 18.87
#